data_d6d2887cfd247f5a52b4a72b72fce265
#
_entry.id   d6d2887cfd247f5a52b4a72b72fce265
#
_cell.length_a   1.000
_cell.length_b   1.000
_cell.length_c   1.000
_cell.angle_alpha   90.00
_cell.angle_beta   90.00
_cell.angle_gamma   90.00
#
_symmetry.space_group_name_H-M   'P 1'
#
loop_
_entity.id
_entity.type
_entity.pdbx_description
1 polymer ?
#
loop_
_entity_poly.entity_id
_entity_poly.type
_entity_poly.pdbx_seq_one_letter_code
_entity_poly.pdbx_strand_id
1 'polypeptide(L)'
;MKREVIFFVEFVSLIILIIGYKLLVYVLKINNLALMNFPYFIFTGIFIVLSFLILIQIVIIIYTSVKSKILKGTIIITSIIGSIIFFLYSLLILAFMYNPEHIIEKENKKMVACVNSFLQVRVAYYDYVNCFVRGNQVRISEDYGSGGYDPFE
;
A
#
# COMPACT_ATOMS: atom_id res chain seq x y z
N MET A 1 -25.04 -16.47 -8.65
CA MET A 1 -25.06 -15.14 -8.02
C MET A 1 -25.03 -14.11 -9.15
N LYS A 2 -25.92 -13.13 -9.19
CA LYS A 2 -25.96 -12.15 -10.28
C LYS A 2 -24.70 -11.29 -10.21
N ARG A 3 -24.08 -10.98 -11.34
CA ARG A 3 -22.83 -10.17 -11.45
C ARG A 3 -22.94 -8.84 -10.72
N GLU A 4 -24.09 -8.22 -10.77
CA GLU A 4 -24.41 -6.97 -10.05
C GLU A 4 -24.19 -7.09 -8.53
N VAL A 5 -24.51 -8.25 -7.97
CA VAL A 5 -24.32 -8.50 -6.54
C VAL A 5 -22.83 -8.61 -6.21
N ILE A 6 -22.05 -9.29 -7.06
CA ILE A 6 -20.59 -9.40 -6.86
C ILE A 6 -19.96 -8.03 -6.92
N PHE A 7 -20.25 -7.25 -7.95
CA PHE A 7 -19.76 -5.87 -8.09
C PHE A 7 -20.11 -5.00 -6.88
N PHE A 8 -21.36 -5.09 -6.41
CA PHE A 8 -21.79 -4.34 -5.25
C PHE A 8 -21.03 -4.74 -3.97
N VAL A 9 -20.83 -6.04 -3.76
CA VAL A 9 -20.07 -6.54 -2.60
C VAL A 9 -18.61 -6.07 -2.65
N GLU A 10 -17.95 -6.17 -3.81
CA GLU A 10 -16.57 -5.70 -3.98
C GLU A 10 -16.46 -4.19 -3.73
N PHE A 11 -17.39 -3.40 -4.27
CA PHE A 11 -17.41 -1.95 -4.10
C PHE A 11 -17.64 -1.54 -2.65
N VAL A 12 -18.60 -2.19 -1.96
CA VAL A 12 -18.84 -1.94 -0.52
C VAL A 12 -17.63 -2.36 0.31
N SER A 13 -17.01 -3.50 -0.02
CA SER A 13 -15.79 -3.95 0.67
C SER A 13 -14.64 -2.96 0.55
N LEU A 14 -14.46 -2.35 -0.63
CA LEU A 14 -13.45 -1.32 -0.86
C LEU A 14 -13.73 -0.07 0.00
N ILE A 15 -14.98 0.39 0.06
CA ILE A 15 -15.37 1.53 0.91
C ILE A 15 -15.09 1.23 2.38
N ILE A 16 -15.48 0.05 2.86
CA ILE A 16 -15.25 -0.37 4.25
C ILE A 16 -13.75 -0.40 4.55
N LEU A 17 -12.92 -0.94 3.62
CA LEU A 17 -11.47 -0.97 3.76
C LEU A 17 -10.90 0.44 3.89
N ILE A 18 -11.30 1.38 3.02
CA ILE A 18 -10.81 2.77 3.04
C ILE A 18 -11.19 3.47 4.35
N ILE A 19 -12.46 3.35 4.77
CA ILE A 19 -12.96 3.99 5.99
C ILE A 19 -12.26 3.36 7.20
N GLY A 20 -12.20 2.04 7.27
CA GLY A 20 -11.53 1.32 8.36
C GLY A 20 -10.06 1.67 8.49
N TYR A 21 -9.33 1.74 7.37
CA TYR A 21 -7.93 2.16 7.36
C TYR A 21 -7.75 3.60 7.84
N LYS A 22 -8.55 4.56 7.33
CA LYS A 22 -8.48 5.96 7.77
C LYS A 22 -8.79 6.11 9.26
N LEU A 23 -9.78 5.37 9.76
CA LEU A 23 -10.16 5.39 11.17
C LEU A 23 -9.04 4.80 12.04
N LEU A 24 -8.44 3.68 11.62
CA LEU A 24 -7.31 3.07 12.30
C LEU A 24 -6.12 4.05 12.41
N VAL A 25 -5.72 4.66 11.27
CA VAL A 25 -4.63 5.65 11.24
C VAL A 25 -4.94 6.85 12.12
N TYR A 26 -6.19 7.32 12.13
CA TYR A 26 -6.63 8.44 12.95
C TYR A 26 -6.53 8.11 14.46
N VAL A 27 -7.01 6.93 14.87
CA VAL A 27 -6.93 6.46 16.27
C VAL A 27 -5.48 6.30 16.70
N LEU A 28 -4.62 5.72 15.85
CA LEU A 28 -3.20 5.58 16.14
C LEU A 28 -2.53 6.96 16.32
N LYS A 29 -2.82 7.90 15.43
CA LYS A 29 -2.26 9.25 15.49
C LYS A 29 -2.62 10.00 16.76
N ILE A 30 -3.87 9.89 17.25
CA ILE A 30 -4.30 10.50 18.53
C ILE A 30 -3.49 9.93 19.70
N ASN A 31 -3.14 8.64 19.63
CA ASN A 31 -2.33 7.98 20.66
C ASN A 31 -0.82 8.12 20.45
N ASN A 32 -0.37 9.01 19.56
CA ASN A 32 1.04 9.16 19.16
C ASN A 32 1.69 7.87 18.65
N LEU A 33 0.92 7.05 17.96
CA LEU A 33 1.33 5.80 17.35
C LEU A 33 1.26 5.87 15.83
N ALA A 34 1.98 4.98 15.16
CA ALA A 34 1.95 4.79 13.70
C ALA A 34 1.98 3.30 13.37
N LEU A 35 1.41 2.92 12.22
CA LEU A 35 1.56 1.57 11.70
C LEU A 35 3.00 1.34 11.26
N MET A 36 3.49 0.11 11.46
CA MET A 36 4.70 -0.37 10.81
C MET A 36 4.45 -0.64 9.32
N ASN A 37 5.52 -0.76 8.56
CA ASN A 37 5.43 -0.99 7.11
C ASN A 37 4.70 -2.28 6.76
N PHE A 38 4.93 -3.37 7.51
CA PHE A 38 4.29 -4.66 7.21
C PHE A 38 2.75 -4.59 7.17
N PRO A 39 2.01 -4.12 8.22
CA PRO A 39 0.56 -3.94 8.13
C PRO A 39 0.15 -2.93 7.06
N TYR A 40 0.93 -1.87 6.86
CA TYR A 40 0.67 -0.90 5.81
C TYR A 40 0.68 -1.55 4.41
N PHE A 41 1.67 -2.41 4.11
CA PHE A 41 1.73 -3.15 2.84
C PHE A 41 0.57 -4.12 2.65
N ILE A 42 0.13 -4.79 3.71
CA ILE A 42 -1.04 -5.66 3.65
C ILE A 42 -2.28 -4.87 3.23
N PHE A 43 -2.56 -3.73 3.88
CA PHE A 43 -3.70 -2.88 3.53
C PHE A 43 -3.61 -2.36 2.09
N THR A 44 -2.42 -1.90 1.68
CA THR A 44 -2.18 -1.41 0.32
C THR A 44 -2.35 -2.52 -0.72
N GLY A 45 -1.84 -3.71 -0.44
CA GLY A 45 -2.00 -4.88 -1.32
C GLY A 45 -3.46 -5.28 -1.49
N ILE A 46 -4.23 -5.37 -0.40
CA ILE A 46 -5.67 -5.66 -0.46
C ILE A 46 -6.41 -4.59 -1.25
N PHE A 47 -6.08 -3.31 -1.05
CA PHE A 47 -6.67 -2.19 -1.79
C PHE A 47 -6.41 -2.31 -3.30
N ILE A 48 -5.17 -2.62 -3.71
CA ILE A 48 -4.79 -2.81 -5.12
C ILE A 48 -5.58 -3.97 -5.73
N VAL A 49 -5.65 -5.13 -5.03
CA VAL A 49 -6.38 -6.31 -5.52
C VAL A 49 -7.86 -6.02 -5.69
N LEU A 50 -8.53 -5.43 -4.68
CA LEU A 50 -9.95 -5.08 -4.78
C LEU A 50 -10.21 -4.07 -5.90
N SER A 51 -9.37 -3.06 -6.05
CA SER A 51 -9.48 -2.08 -7.13
C SER A 51 -9.37 -2.73 -8.50
N PHE A 52 -8.45 -3.69 -8.66
CA PHE A 52 -8.28 -4.44 -9.90
C PHE A 52 -9.49 -5.33 -10.22
N LEU A 53 -10.05 -6.01 -9.22
CA LEU A 53 -11.27 -6.81 -9.39
C LEU A 53 -12.45 -5.96 -9.84
N ILE A 54 -12.64 -4.78 -9.25
CA ILE A 54 -13.69 -3.82 -9.65
C ILE A 54 -13.47 -3.37 -11.11
N LEU A 55 -12.24 -3.06 -11.51
CA LEU A 55 -11.93 -2.69 -12.90
C LEU A 55 -12.30 -3.82 -13.88
N ILE A 56 -11.97 -5.07 -13.57
CA ILE A 56 -12.36 -6.23 -14.37
C ILE A 56 -13.89 -6.32 -14.51
N GLN A 57 -14.63 -6.15 -13.41
CA GLN A 57 -16.09 -6.21 -13.44
C GLN A 57 -16.68 -5.10 -14.33
N ILE A 58 -16.16 -3.87 -14.23
CA ILE A 58 -16.58 -2.74 -15.09
C ILE A 58 -16.35 -3.09 -16.57
N VAL A 59 -15.17 -3.62 -16.92
CA VAL A 59 -14.85 -4.02 -18.30
C VAL A 59 -15.82 -5.08 -18.79
N ILE A 60 -16.14 -6.11 -17.98
CA ILE A 60 -17.07 -7.17 -18.34
C ILE A 60 -18.49 -6.60 -18.58
N ILE A 61 -18.96 -5.69 -17.72
CA ILE A 61 -20.27 -5.04 -17.84
C ILE A 61 -20.34 -4.26 -19.16
N ILE A 62 -19.33 -3.44 -19.46
CA ILE A 62 -19.27 -2.66 -20.69
C ILE A 62 -19.22 -3.59 -21.91
N TYR A 63 -18.35 -4.60 -21.90
CA TYR A 63 -18.19 -5.57 -22.98
C TYR A 63 -19.49 -6.30 -23.29
N THR A 64 -20.26 -6.70 -22.29
CA THR A 64 -21.54 -7.41 -22.48
C THR A 64 -22.65 -6.50 -22.98
N SER A 65 -22.59 -5.20 -22.69
CA SER A 65 -23.60 -4.21 -23.12
C SER A 65 -23.41 -3.78 -24.58
N VAL A 66 -22.20 -3.90 -25.13
CA VAL A 66 -21.88 -3.48 -26.50
C VAL A 66 -22.26 -4.55 -27.52
N LYS A 67 -22.95 -4.17 -28.61
CA LYS A 67 -23.34 -5.08 -29.70
C LYS A 67 -22.31 -5.14 -30.85
N SER A 68 -21.58 -4.06 -31.11
CA SER A 68 -20.63 -3.96 -32.24
C SER A 68 -19.38 -4.81 -31.97
N LYS A 69 -18.97 -5.64 -32.93
CA LYS A 69 -17.76 -6.46 -32.87
C LYS A 69 -16.49 -5.61 -32.82
N ILE A 70 -16.46 -4.49 -33.54
CA ILE A 70 -15.32 -3.57 -33.57
C ILE A 70 -15.13 -2.95 -32.20
N LEU A 71 -16.18 -2.41 -31.57
CA LEU A 71 -16.13 -1.84 -30.26
C LEU A 71 -15.72 -2.87 -29.18
N LYS A 72 -16.17 -4.12 -29.31
CA LYS A 72 -15.72 -5.20 -28.41
C LYS A 72 -14.22 -5.44 -28.51
N GLY A 73 -13.66 -5.46 -29.73
CA GLY A 73 -12.22 -5.57 -29.94
C GLY A 73 -11.45 -4.42 -29.31
N THR A 74 -11.93 -3.18 -29.50
CA THR A 74 -11.31 -1.99 -28.88
C THR A 74 -11.34 -2.06 -27.36
N ILE A 75 -12.45 -2.47 -26.74
CA ILE A 75 -12.58 -2.63 -25.29
C ILE A 75 -11.55 -3.63 -24.74
N ILE A 76 -11.37 -4.77 -25.42
CA ILE A 76 -10.37 -5.78 -25.00
C ILE A 76 -8.96 -5.18 -25.04
N ILE A 77 -8.58 -4.55 -26.16
CA ILE A 77 -7.23 -3.99 -26.33
C ILE A 77 -6.96 -2.90 -25.28
N THR A 78 -7.89 -1.95 -25.12
CA THR A 78 -7.74 -0.88 -24.14
C THR A 78 -7.71 -1.41 -22.71
N SER A 79 -8.46 -2.46 -22.41
CA SER A 79 -8.44 -3.08 -21.08
C SER A 79 -7.12 -3.79 -20.78
N ILE A 80 -6.52 -4.46 -21.77
CA ILE A 80 -5.20 -5.08 -21.61
C ILE A 80 -4.15 -4.00 -21.33
N ILE A 81 -4.12 -2.95 -22.16
CA ILE A 81 -3.17 -1.84 -21.99
C ILE A 81 -3.37 -1.16 -20.61
N GLY A 82 -4.61 -0.87 -20.25
CA GLY A 82 -4.95 -0.28 -18.96
C GLY A 82 -4.53 -1.15 -17.78
N SER A 83 -4.70 -2.46 -17.88
CA SER A 83 -4.27 -3.42 -16.84
C SER A 83 -2.75 -3.45 -16.68
N ILE A 84 -2.01 -3.40 -17.78
CA ILE A 84 -0.54 -3.34 -17.75
C ILE A 84 -0.08 -2.03 -17.06
N ILE A 85 -0.65 -0.90 -17.47
CA ILE A 85 -0.33 0.40 -16.88
C ILE A 85 -0.66 0.42 -15.38
N PHE A 86 -1.83 -0.08 -15.00
CA PHE A 86 -2.24 -0.18 -13.59
C PHE A 86 -1.27 -1.03 -12.77
N PHE A 87 -0.86 -2.18 -13.31
CA PHE A 87 0.08 -3.08 -12.64
C PHE A 87 1.45 -2.43 -12.45
N LEU A 88 2.02 -1.83 -13.52
CA LEU A 88 3.31 -1.13 -13.45
C LEU A 88 3.26 0.04 -12.47
N TYR A 89 2.19 0.84 -12.49
CA TYR A 89 2.02 1.94 -11.56
C TYR A 89 1.89 1.47 -10.10
N SER A 90 1.18 0.35 -9.88
CA SER A 90 1.08 -0.25 -8.54
C SER A 90 2.41 -0.74 -8.00
N LEU A 91 3.25 -1.37 -8.85
CA LEU A 91 4.61 -1.77 -8.47
C LEU A 91 5.48 -0.56 -8.14
N LEU A 92 5.37 0.50 -8.92
CA LEU A 92 6.13 1.74 -8.71
C LEU A 92 5.74 2.40 -7.38
N ILE A 93 4.45 2.49 -7.06
CA ILE A 93 4.00 2.98 -5.75
C ILE A 93 4.58 2.13 -4.62
N LEU A 94 4.49 0.80 -4.71
CA LEU A 94 5.01 -0.09 -3.67
C LEU A 94 6.52 0.08 -3.49
N ALA A 95 7.27 0.20 -4.60
CA ALA A 95 8.72 0.39 -4.55
C ALA A 95 9.12 1.71 -3.88
N PHE A 96 8.45 2.82 -4.20
CA PHE A 96 8.75 4.12 -3.59
C PHE A 96 8.26 4.28 -2.13
N MET A 97 7.30 3.48 -1.72
CA MET A 97 6.78 3.49 -0.35
C MET A 97 7.51 2.52 0.58
N TYR A 98 8.41 1.69 0.03
CA TYR A 98 9.17 0.72 0.82
C TYR A 98 10.32 1.42 1.54
N ASN A 99 10.22 1.47 2.86
CA ASN A 99 11.31 1.86 3.75
C ASN A 99 11.57 0.67 4.68
N PRO A 100 12.73 0.00 4.60
CA PRO A 100 13.04 -1.10 5.50
C PRO A 100 12.91 -0.69 6.97
N GLU A 101 12.34 -1.57 7.78
CA GLU A 101 12.17 -1.37 9.22
C GLU A 101 12.84 -2.53 9.96
N HIS A 102 13.77 -2.19 10.86
CA HIS A 102 14.49 -3.15 11.69
C HIS A 102 14.18 -2.92 13.16
N ILE A 103 13.96 -4.02 13.90
CA ILE A 103 13.80 -3.95 15.35
C ILE A 103 15.19 -4.14 15.96
N ILE A 104 15.71 -3.11 16.60
CA ILE A 104 17.05 -3.10 17.18
C ILE A 104 17.02 -2.70 18.66
N GLU A 105 18.07 -3.02 19.38
CA GLU A 105 18.35 -2.45 20.71
C GLU A 105 19.30 -1.26 20.59
N LYS A 106 18.87 -0.08 21.06
CA LYS A 106 19.66 1.13 21.12
C LYS A 106 19.37 1.85 22.43
N GLU A 107 20.42 2.31 23.13
CA GLU A 107 20.32 2.94 24.46
C GLU A 107 19.53 2.09 25.47
N ASN A 108 19.75 0.77 25.47
CA ASN A 108 19.06 -0.22 26.32
C ASN A 108 17.51 -0.24 26.14
N LYS A 109 17.03 0.20 24.98
CA LYS A 109 15.61 0.16 24.61
C LYS A 109 15.41 -0.50 23.24
N LYS A 110 14.31 -1.24 23.10
CA LYS A 110 13.89 -1.71 21.80
C LYS A 110 13.34 -0.55 20.99
N MET A 111 13.87 -0.35 19.80
CA MET A 111 13.46 0.70 18.87
C MET A 111 13.23 0.13 17.48
N VAL A 112 12.43 0.83 16.69
CA VAL A 112 12.23 0.55 15.26
C VAL A 112 13.08 1.53 14.48
N ALA A 113 14.08 1.03 13.76
CA ALA A 113 14.91 1.78 12.84
C ALA A 113 14.24 1.75 11.45
N CYS A 114 13.77 2.90 10.97
CA CYS A 114 13.23 3.06 9.62
C CYS A 114 14.33 3.63 8.73
N VAL A 115 14.70 2.88 7.70
CA VAL A 115 15.77 3.26 6.77
C VAL A 115 15.18 3.93 5.54
N ASN A 116 15.57 5.16 5.29
CA ASN A 116 15.28 5.85 4.03
C ASN A 116 16.59 5.96 3.24
N SER A 117 16.71 5.18 2.18
CA SER A 117 17.96 4.98 1.42
C SER A 117 17.86 5.40 -0.04
N PHE A 118 16.99 6.36 -0.41
CA PHE A 118 16.83 6.72 -1.82
C PHE A 118 18.03 7.48 -2.42
N LEU A 119 18.44 8.59 -1.81
CA LEU A 119 19.62 9.38 -2.23
C LEU A 119 20.66 9.48 -1.11
N GLN A 120 20.18 9.61 0.10
CA GLN A 120 20.96 9.62 1.34
C GLN A 120 20.38 8.57 2.26
N VAL A 121 21.25 7.84 2.92
CA VAL A 121 20.84 6.85 3.92
C VAL A 121 20.60 7.57 5.24
N ARG A 122 19.32 7.76 5.56
CA ARG A 122 18.87 8.31 6.84
C ARG A 122 18.10 7.27 7.60
N VAL A 123 18.46 7.08 8.86
CA VAL A 123 17.76 6.17 9.75
C VAL A 123 17.06 6.97 10.84
N ALA A 124 15.74 6.82 10.90
CA ALA A 124 14.90 7.39 11.95
C ALA A 124 14.49 6.29 12.94
N TYR A 125 14.78 6.51 14.22
CA TYR A 125 14.47 5.56 15.28
C TYR A 125 13.22 5.99 16.02
N TYR A 126 12.31 5.04 16.20
CA TYR A 126 11.02 5.21 16.86
C TYR A 126 10.89 4.24 18.02
N ASP A 127 10.10 4.58 19.04
CA ASP A 127 9.79 3.66 20.13
C ASP A 127 9.10 2.40 19.58
N TYR A 128 9.60 1.22 19.93
CA TYR A 128 8.96 -0.04 19.61
C TYR A 128 7.77 -0.29 20.54
N VAL A 129 6.60 -0.57 20.00
CA VAL A 129 5.39 -0.92 20.76
C VAL A 129 5.07 -2.40 20.59
N ASN A 130 4.86 -2.82 19.35
CA ASN A 130 4.65 -4.22 18.97
C ASN A 130 4.96 -4.44 17.48
N CYS A 131 4.78 -5.66 16.97
CA CYS A 131 5.08 -6.01 15.57
C CYS A 131 4.21 -5.32 14.52
N PHE A 132 3.15 -4.59 14.91
CA PHE A 132 2.25 -3.90 13.99
C PHE A 132 2.32 -2.38 14.12
N VAL A 133 2.75 -1.88 15.29
CA VAL A 133 2.63 -0.47 15.67
C VAL A 133 3.92 0.00 16.34
N ARG A 134 4.36 1.18 15.95
CA ARG A 134 5.50 1.92 16.54
C ARG A 134 5.06 3.29 17.04
N GLY A 135 5.92 3.96 17.79
CA GLY A 135 5.75 5.38 18.11
C GLY A 135 5.71 6.22 16.84
N ASN A 136 5.02 7.35 16.91
CA ASN A 136 4.92 8.28 15.76
C ASN A 136 6.00 9.38 15.79
N GLN A 137 6.67 9.57 16.94
CA GLN A 137 7.70 10.59 17.11
C GLN A 137 9.08 9.99 16.88
N VAL A 138 9.89 10.66 16.06
CA VAL A 138 11.30 10.32 15.87
C VAL A 138 12.05 10.63 17.18
N ARG A 139 12.72 9.65 17.74
CA ARG A 139 13.55 9.81 18.95
C ARG A 139 14.98 10.20 18.60
N ILE A 140 15.55 9.49 17.63
CA ILE A 140 16.91 9.68 17.16
C ILE A 140 16.87 9.69 15.63
N SER A 141 17.70 10.50 14.99
CA SER A 141 17.88 10.49 13.54
C SER A 141 19.36 10.48 13.24
N GLU A 142 19.82 9.53 12.43
CA GLU A 142 21.21 9.39 12.03
C GLU A 142 21.34 9.45 10.51
N ASP A 143 22.40 10.08 10.05
CA ASP A 143 22.76 10.17 8.64
C ASP A 143 23.97 9.27 8.39
N TYR A 144 23.81 8.29 7.52
CA TYR A 144 24.85 7.32 7.17
C TYR A 144 25.55 7.69 5.84
N GLY A 145 25.27 8.87 5.28
CA GLY A 145 25.88 9.41 4.08
C GLY A 145 25.14 9.07 2.79
N SER A 146 25.84 9.22 1.67
CA SER A 146 25.27 8.98 0.34
C SER A 146 25.33 7.51 -0.05
N GLY A 147 24.26 7.01 -0.65
CA GLY A 147 24.17 5.65 -1.16
C GLY A 147 22.76 5.09 -1.04
N GLY A 148 22.49 4.01 -1.77
CA GLY A 148 21.23 3.26 -1.70
C GLY A 148 21.43 1.93 -1.00
N TYR A 149 21.83 1.91 0.27
CA TYR A 149 22.07 0.70 1.04
C TYR A 149 21.33 0.72 2.38
N ASP A 150 21.15 -0.46 2.94
CA ASP A 150 20.59 -0.63 4.28
C ASP A 150 21.76 -0.87 5.27
N PRO A 151 21.95 -0.01 6.30
CA PRO A 151 23.06 -0.17 7.24
C PRO A 151 22.89 -1.35 8.20
N PHE A 152 21.78 -2.07 8.17
CA PHE A 152 21.48 -3.22 9.02
C PHE A 152 21.50 -4.57 8.29
N GLU A 153 21.81 -4.58 6.97
CA GLU A 153 22.01 -5.78 6.14
C GLU A 153 23.47 -6.16 5.97
#